data_666a940d9ec331a2f1cfdf282fc85274
#
_entry.id   666a940d9ec331a2f1cfdf282fc85274
#
_cell.length_a   1.000
_cell.length_b   1.000
_cell.length_c   1.000
_cell.angle_alpha   90.00
_cell.angle_beta   90.00
_cell.angle_gamma   90.00
#
_symmetry.space_group_name_H-M   'P 1'
#
loop_
_entity.id
_entity.type
_entity.pdbx_description
1 polymer ?
#
loop_
_entity_poly.entity_id
_entity_poly.type
_entity_poly.pdbx_seq_one_letter_code
_entity_poly.pdbx_strand_id
1 'polypeptide(L)'
;AKLIPYVIKEDENSIYNTLIVSPPGVGKTTILRDLVRKLSNGIEQIRYKGINIGVVDERGEIAAMYQGIPQNDVGIRTDVVENISKAKGMKMLIRSMAPEVIACDEIGSKEDVEAIRRSNFGRSERDFYHAWKNTRRYKK
;
A
#
# COMPACT_ATOMS: atom_id res chain seq x y z
N ALA A 1 10.29 8.54 6.31
CA ALA A 1 11.04 8.01 7.45
C ALA A 1 10.31 8.13 8.79
N LYS A 2 9.68 9.26 9.09
CA LYS A 2 9.01 9.46 10.39
C LYS A 2 7.78 8.58 10.64
N LEU A 3 7.20 7.99 9.59
CA LEU A 3 5.99 7.14 9.70
C LEU A 3 6.30 5.66 9.93
N ILE A 4 7.52 5.20 9.74
CA ILE A 4 7.91 3.80 9.89
C ILE A 4 7.48 3.18 11.23
N PRO A 5 7.69 3.84 12.39
CA PRO A 5 7.28 3.27 13.69
C PRO A 5 5.76 3.05 13.84
N TYR A 6 4.96 3.74 13.03
CA TYR A 6 3.49 3.59 13.05
C TYR A 6 2.98 2.55 12.05
N VAL A 7 3.84 2.08 11.16
CA VAL A 7 3.50 1.14 10.09
C VAL A 7 3.98 -0.26 10.41
N ILE A 8 5.18 -0.41 10.96
CA ILE A 8 5.78 -1.70 11.31
C ILE A 8 5.34 -2.13 12.70
N LYS A 9 4.97 -3.40 12.86
CA LYS A 9 4.76 -4.04 14.15
C LYS A 9 6.10 -4.47 14.73
N GLU A 10 6.39 -4.07 15.97
CA GLU A 10 7.69 -4.26 16.59
C GLU A 10 8.12 -5.73 16.71
N ASP A 11 7.17 -6.64 16.93
CA ASP A 11 7.49 -8.03 17.28
C ASP A 11 7.35 -9.06 16.12
N GLU A 12 6.84 -8.67 14.95
CA GLU A 12 6.39 -9.66 13.96
C GLU A 12 7.00 -9.52 12.56
N ASN A 13 7.90 -8.59 12.30
CA ASN A 13 8.34 -8.22 10.93
C ASN A 13 7.17 -8.06 9.95
N SER A 14 6.01 -7.68 10.46
CA SER A 14 4.77 -7.46 9.73
C SER A 14 4.34 -5.99 9.82
N ILE A 15 3.38 -5.58 9.01
CA ILE A 15 2.92 -4.20 9.01
C ILE A 15 1.44 -4.08 9.39
N TYR A 16 1.07 -2.92 9.93
CA TYR A 16 -0.32 -2.57 10.16
C TYR A 16 -1.02 -2.19 8.84
N ASN A 17 -2.31 -2.52 8.74
CA ASN A 17 -3.14 -1.91 7.71
C ASN A 17 -3.14 -0.40 7.91
N THR A 18 -2.58 0.33 6.96
CA THR A 18 -2.28 1.76 7.10
C THR A 18 -3.08 2.57 6.09
N LEU A 19 -3.78 3.59 6.55
CA LEU A 19 -4.48 4.56 5.71
C LEU A 19 -3.88 5.96 5.92
N ILE A 20 -3.37 6.55 4.84
CA ILE A 20 -2.82 7.91 4.85
C ILE A 20 -3.94 8.89 4.48
N VAL A 21 -4.31 9.75 5.41
CA VAL A 21 -5.36 10.76 5.22
C VAL A 21 -4.76 12.15 5.34
N SER A 22 -4.97 12.98 4.31
CA SER A 22 -4.55 14.39 4.32
C SER A 22 -5.25 15.18 3.21
N PRO A 23 -5.25 16.51 3.24
CA PRO A 23 -5.73 17.34 2.14
C PRO A 23 -5.01 17.03 0.81
N PRO A 24 -5.61 17.37 -0.33
CA PRO A 24 -4.92 17.26 -1.63
C PRO A 24 -3.64 18.12 -1.66
N GLY A 25 -2.67 17.70 -2.48
CA GLY A 25 -1.45 18.47 -2.73
C GLY A 25 -0.36 18.44 -1.65
N VAL A 26 -0.57 17.73 -0.53
CA VAL A 26 0.42 17.69 0.58
C VAL A 26 1.43 16.54 0.48
N GLY A 27 1.54 15.88 -0.66
CA GLY A 27 2.57 14.87 -0.91
C GLY A 27 2.24 13.45 -0.44
N LYS A 28 0.95 13.06 -0.35
CA LYS A 28 0.53 11.68 0.00
C LYS A 28 1.20 10.61 -0.85
N THR A 29 1.17 10.77 -2.16
CA THR A 29 1.78 9.83 -3.11
C THR A 29 3.29 9.70 -2.90
N THR A 30 3.98 10.81 -2.60
CA THR A 30 5.41 10.81 -2.27
C THR A 30 5.69 10.05 -0.97
N ILE A 31 4.86 10.26 0.05
CA ILE A 31 4.96 9.53 1.32
C ILE A 31 4.71 8.03 1.12
N LEU A 32 3.67 7.66 0.36
CA LEU A 32 3.34 6.29 0.05
C LEU A 32 4.50 5.60 -0.69
N ARG A 33 5.06 6.26 -1.70
CA ARG A 33 6.23 5.76 -2.45
C ARG A 33 7.45 5.54 -1.55
N ASP A 34 7.77 6.48 -0.66
CA ASP A 34 8.90 6.34 0.28
C ASP A 34 8.66 5.19 1.27
N LEU A 35 7.44 4.99 1.74
CA LEU A 35 7.08 3.84 2.58
C LEU A 35 7.25 2.53 1.82
N VAL A 36 6.68 2.41 0.62
CA VAL A 36 6.79 1.22 -0.24
C VAL A 36 8.26 0.88 -0.46
N ARG A 37 9.07 1.85 -0.88
CA ARG A 37 10.50 1.67 -1.11
C ARG A 37 11.23 1.14 0.12
N LYS A 38 10.99 1.72 1.28
CA LYS A 38 11.67 1.31 2.54
C LYS A 38 11.21 -0.06 3.02
N LEU A 39 9.93 -0.34 2.96
CA LEU A 39 9.39 -1.65 3.33
C LEU A 39 9.86 -2.75 2.39
N SER A 40 10.00 -2.45 1.11
CA SER A 40 10.51 -3.36 0.09
C SER A 40 12.00 -3.65 0.27
N ASN A 41 12.82 -2.61 0.44
CA ASN A 41 14.26 -2.75 0.59
C ASN A 41 14.70 -3.32 1.95
N GLY A 42 13.89 -3.12 2.98
CA GLY A 42 14.26 -3.32 4.36
C GLY A 42 14.88 -2.08 5.00
N ILE A 43 15.04 -2.10 6.31
CA ILE A 43 15.54 -0.99 7.11
C ILE A 43 16.57 -1.53 8.10
N GLU A 44 17.83 -1.40 7.77
CA GLU A 44 18.95 -1.98 8.53
C GLU A 44 18.99 -1.48 9.97
N GLN A 45 18.73 -0.19 10.20
CA GLN A 45 18.79 0.44 11.52
C GLN A 45 17.85 -0.19 12.55
N ILE A 46 16.77 -0.81 12.11
CA ILE A 46 15.80 -1.51 12.98
C ILE A 46 15.77 -3.02 12.70
N ARG A 47 16.73 -3.53 11.94
CA ARG A 47 16.81 -4.94 11.50
C ARG A 47 15.55 -5.46 10.80
N TYR A 48 14.81 -4.56 10.15
CA TYR A 48 13.62 -4.93 9.37
C TYR A 48 14.05 -5.51 8.03
N LYS A 49 13.69 -6.76 7.79
CA LYS A 49 13.95 -7.45 6.52
C LYS A 49 12.91 -6.98 5.49
N GLY A 50 13.33 -6.55 4.32
CA GLY A 50 12.38 -6.16 3.26
C GLY A 50 11.35 -7.26 2.96
N ILE A 51 10.15 -6.83 2.58
CA ILE A 51 8.99 -7.69 2.27
C ILE A 51 8.55 -7.53 0.81
N ASN A 52 7.81 -8.52 0.30
CA ASN A 52 7.24 -8.47 -1.05
C ASN A 52 6.03 -7.56 -1.09
N ILE A 53 6.06 -6.55 -1.92
CA ILE A 53 5.01 -5.54 -2.04
C ILE A 53 4.42 -5.55 -3.44
N GLY A 54 3.09 -5.59 -3.52
CA GLY A 54 2.36 -5.31 -4.75
C GLY A 54 1.86 -3.87 -4.76
N VAL A 55 2.07 -3.15 -5.84
CA VAL A 55 1.54 -1.79 -6.02
C VAL A 55 0.48 -1.80 -7.12
N VAL A 56 -0.71 -1.33 -6.79
CA VAL A 56 -1.75 -1.01 -7.78
C VAL A 56 -1.73 0.48 -8.02
N ASP A 57 -1.14 0.90 -9.14
CA ASP A 57 -0.94 2.29 -9.54
C ASP A 57 -1.92 2.66 -10.66
N GLU A 58 -3.17 2.94 -10.28
CA GLU A 58 -4.25 3.17 -11.24
C GLU A 58 -3.99 4.35 -12.18
N ARG A 59 -3.29 5.38 -11.68
CA ARG A 59 -3.00 6.62 -12.41
C ARG A 59 -1.55 6.76 -12.87
N GLY A 60 -0.69 5.79 -12.57
CA GLY A 60 0.73 5.88 -12.89
C GLY A 60 1.50 6.91 -12.07
N GLU A 61 1.00 7.32 -10.89
CA GLU A 61 1.60 8.38 -10.08
C GLU A 61 2.62 7.87 -9.06
N ILE A 62 2.53 6.60 -8.66
CA ILE A 62 3.42 6.01 -7.66
C ILE A 62 4.74 5.62 -8.31
N ALA A 63 4.71 4.70 -9.25
CA ALA A 63 5.90 4.13 -9.90
C ALA A 63 6.30 4.88 -11.17
N ALA A 64 5.36 5.57 -11.84
CA ALA A 64 5.56 6.25 -13.12
C ALA A 64 6.21 5.29 -14.14
N MET A 65 5.53 4.19 -14.44
CA MET A 65 6.08 3.15 -15.33
C MET A 65 6.31 3.67 -16.75
N TYR A 66 7.45 3.34 -17.33
CA TYR A 66 7.75 3.57 -18.73
C TYR A 66 8.32 2.29 -19.35
N GLN A 67 7.68 1.77 -20.37
CA GLN A 67 8.07 0.50 -21.03
C GLN A 67 8.29 -0.67 -20.04
N GLY A 68 7.46 -0.77 -19.01
CA GLY A 68 7.54 -1.81 -17.99
C GLY A 68 8.60 -1.57 -16.89
N ILE A 69 9.25 -0.41 -16.88
CA ILE A 69 10.29 -0.04 -15.91
C ILE A 69 9.80 1.09 -15.03
N PRO A 70 9.81 0.94 -13.69
CA PRO A 70 9.51 2.04 -12.77
C PRO A 70 10.54 3.18 -12.94
N GLN A 71 10.06 4.40 -13.15
CA GLN A 71 10.91 5.59 -13.20
C GLN A 71 11.15 6.17 -11.81
N ASN A 72 10.24 5.88 -10.87
CA ASN A 72 10.44 6.18 -9.46
C ASN A 72 10.94 4.93 -8.74
N ASP A 73 11.83 5.12 -7.78
CA ASP A 73 12.31 4.03 -6.93
C ASP A 73 11.21 3.59 -5.95
N VAL A 74 10.69 2.40 -6.16
CA VAL A 74 9.68 1.73 -5.32
C VAL A 74 10.24 0.55 -4.54
N GLY A 75 11.53 0.30 -4.66
CA GLY A 75 12.24 -0.77 -3.94
C GLY A 75 12.34 -2.08 -4.73
N ILE A 76 13.28 -2.93 -4.31
CA ILE A 76 13.71 -4.14 -5.06
C ILE A 76 12.75 -5.33 -4.99
N ARG A 77 11.83 -5.34 -4.00
CA ARG A 77 10.82 -6.41 -3.83
C ARG A 77 9.42 -5.91 -4.12
N THR A 78 9.29 -5.01 -5.09
CA THR A 78 8.01 -4.39 -5.44
C THR A 78 7.64 -4.73 -6.88
N ASP A 79 6.46 -5.33 -7.06
CA ASP A 79 5.83 -5.49 -8.36
C ASP A 79 4.73 -4.44 -8.53
N VAL A 80 4.63 -3.89 -9.73
CA VAL A 80 3.68 -2.82 -10.04
C VAL A 80 2.74 -3.26 -11.16
N VAL A 81 1.44 -3.06 -10.94
CA VAL A 81 0.43 -3.08 -12.00
C VAL A 81 -0.15 -1.68 -12.14
N GLU A 82 -0.17 -1.16 -13.36
CA GLU A 82 -0.64 0.18 -13.67
C GLU A 82 -1.82 0.19 -14.65
N ASN A 83 -2.51 1.35 -14.74
CA ASN A 83 -3.61 1.56 -15.69
C ASN A 83 -4.71 0.51 -15.58
N ILE A 84 -4.96 0.02 -14.39
CA ILE A 84 -5.95 -1.01 -14.08
C ILE A 84 -6.73 -0.63 -12.81
N SER A 85 -8.01 -0.97 -12.78
CA SER A 85 -8.81 -0.75 -11.56
C SER A 85 -8.24 -1.51 -10.36
N LYS A 86 -8.35 -0.95 -9.16
CA LYS A 86 -7.82 -1.54 -7.92
C LYS A 86 -8.28 -2.97 -7.72
N ALA A 87 -9.57 -3.26 -7.94
CA ALA A 87 -10.12 -4.60 -7.78
C ALA A 87 -9.45 -5.64 -8.69
N LYS A 88 -9.18 -5.28 -9.94
CA LYS A 88 -8.49 -6.19 -10.89
C LYS A 88 -7.01 -6.29 -10.56
N GLY A 89 -6.34 -5.17 -10.30
CA GLY A 89 -4.93 -5.11 -9.95
C GLY A 89 -4.59 -5.93 -8.71
N MET A 90 -5.39 -5.79 -7.64
CA MET A 90 -5.22 -6.59 -6.42
C MET A 90 -5.34 -8.08 -6.68
N LYS A 91 -6.36 -8.52 -7.45
CA LYS A 91 -6.52 -9.94 -7.83
C LYS A 91 -5.33 -10.46 -8.62
N MET A 92 -4.79 -9.66 -9.54
CA MET A 92 -3.61 -10.03 -10.34
C MET A 92 -2.40 -10.22 -9.44
N LEU A 93 -2.09 -9.26 -8.59
CA LEU A 93 -0.95 -9.31 -7.68
C LEU A 93 -1.04 -10.49 -6.72
N ILE A 94 -2.21 -10.74 -6.12
CA ILE A 94 -2.44 -11.85 -5.21
C ILE A 94 -2.13 -13.20 -5.88
N ARG A 95 -2.56 -13.36 -7.12
CA ARG A 95 -2.40 -14.62 -7.86
C ARG A 95 -1.00 -14.83 -8.41
N SER A 96 -0.30 -13.75 -8.77
CA SER A 96 0.99 -13.82 -9.46
C SER A 96 2.19 -13.85 -8.52
N MET A 97 2.15 -13.10 -7.41
CA MET A 97 3.31 -12.94 -6.55
C MET A 97 3.06 -13.20 -5.05
N ALA A 98 1.80 -13.43 -4.66
CA ALA A 98 1.42 -13.58 -3.25
C ALA A 98 2.07 -12.52 -2.33
N PRO A 99 1.83 -11.22 -2.57
CA PRO A 99 2.51 -10.16 -1.85
C PRO A 99 2.14 -10.17 -0.38
N GLU A 100 3.07 -9.80 0.50
CA GLU A 100 2.80 -9.62 1.93
C GLU A 100 2.00 -8.35 2.20
N VAL A 101 2.15 -7.37 1.31
CA VAL A 101 1.46 -6.07 1.37
C VAL A 101 1.01 -5.66 -0.02
N ILE A 102 -0.16 -5.06 -0.10
CA ILE A 102 -0.61 -4.35 -1.30
C ILE A 102 -0.75 -2.87 -0.96
N ALA A 103 -0.05 -2.04 -1.73
CA ALA A 103 -0.18 -0.60 -1.68
C ALA A 103 -0.99 -0.10 -2.88
N CYS A 104 -1.86 0.86 -2.65
CA CYS A 104 -2.60 1.52 -3.72
C CYS A 104 -2.70 3.02 -3.44
N ASP A 105 -2.95 3.79 -4.49
CA ASP A 105 -3.19 5.22 -4.42
C ASP A 105 -4.53 5.55 -3.75
N GLU A 106 -5.24 6.52 -4.22
CA GLU A 106 -6.50 7.00 -3.66
C GLU A 106 -7.58 5.92 -3.58
N ILE A 107 -8.28 5.81 -2.42
CA ILE A 107 -9.48 5.00 -2.25
C ILE A 107 -10.69 5.92 -2.47
N GLY A 108 -11.33 5.84 -3.63
CA GLY A 108 -12.37 6.76 -4.05
C GLY A 108 -13.77 6.17 -4.13
N SER A 109 -13.93 4.86 -4.26
CA SER A 109 -15.20 4.20 -4.53
C SER A 109 -15.56 3.12 -3.51
N LYS A 110 -16.83 2.70 -3.52
CA LYS A 110 -17.28 1.54 -2.74
C LYS A 110 -16.65 0.25 -3.24
N GLU A 111 -16.44 0.15 -4.52
CA GLU A 111 -15.79 -0.97 -5.21
C GLU A 111 -14.34 -1.13 -4.74
N ASP A 112 -13.62 -0.02 -4.52
CA ASP A 112 -12.26 -0.03 -3.97
C ASP A 112 -12.25 -0.60 -2.55
N VAL A 113 -13.19 -0.15 -1.71
CA VAL A 113 -13.33 -0.64 -0.33
C VAL A 113 -13.64 -2.14 -0.31
N GLU A 114 -14.52 -2.60 -1.18
CA GLU A 114 -14.88 -4.01 -1.27
C GLU A 114 -13.72 -4.86 -1.79
N ALA A 115 -12.93 -4.35 -2.73
CA ALA A 115 -11.72 -5.01 -3.22
C ALA A 115 -10.68 -5.18 -2.10
N ILE A 116 -10.46 -4.14 -1.30
CA ILE A 116 -9.57 -4.18 -0.14
C ILE A 116 -10.05 -5.20 0.90
N ARG A 117 -11.35 -5.24 1.19
CA ARG A 117 -11.94 -6.25 2.11
C ARG A 117 -11.68 -7.68 1.64
N ARG A 118 -11.85 -7.94 0.34
CA ARG A 118 -11.63 -9.27 -0.24
C ARG A 118 -10.15 -9.65 -0.35
N SER A 119 -9.27 -8.65 -0.45
CA SER A 119 -7.81 -8.87 -0.50
C SER A 119 -7.19 -9.09 0.88
N ASN A 120 -7.94 -8.91 1.95
CA ASN A 120 -7.46 -9.08 3.31
C ASN A 120 -7.16 -10.56 3.58
N PHE A 121 -5.89 -10.91 3.45
CA PHE A 121 -5.32 -12.23 3.68
C PHE A 121 -5.60 -12.72 5.11
N GLY A 122 -6.76 -13.34 5.36
CA GLY A 122 -7.06 -14.04 6.60
C GLY A 122 -7.08 -13.22 7.89
N ARG A 123 -6.99 -11.90 7.82
CA ARG A 123 -7.10 -11.00 8.97
C ARG A 123 -8.54 -10.63 9.24
N SER A 124 -8.92 -10.56 10.52
CA SER A 124 -10.30 -10.41 10.95
C SER A 124 -10.99 -9.17 10.34
N GLU A 125 -12.21 -9.32 9.84
CA GLU A 125 -13.07 -8.23 9.30
C GLU A 125 -13.19 -7.02 10.26
N ARG A 126 -12.92 -7.22 11.55
CA ARG A 126 -13.03 -6.20 12.60
C ARG A 126 -12.01 -5.07 12.46
N ASP A 127 -10.77 -5.36 12.08
CA ASP A 127 -9.68 -4.36 12.03
C ASP A 127 -9.86 -3.37 10.88
N PHE A 128 -10.38 -3.84 9.74
CA PHE A 128 -10.69 -2.99 8.61
C PHE A 128 -11.89 -2.07 8.87
N TYR A 129 -12.93 -2.59 9.52
CA TYR A 129 -14.14 -1.83 9.84
C TYR A 129 -13.86 -0.66 10.79
N HIS A 130 -12.93 -0.82 11.73
CA HIS A 130 -12.51 0.25 12.63
C HIS A 130 -11.73 1.37 11.90
N ALA A 131 -10.83 1.04 11.00
CA ALA A 131 -10.08 2.03 10.22
C ALA A 131 -11.03 2.88 9.35
N TRP A 132 -11.99 2.24 8.66
CA TRP A 132 -12.95 2.93 7.80
C TRP A 132 -13.96 3.80 8.58
N LYS A 133 -14.46 3.35 9.73
CA LYS A 133 -15.37 4.11 10.58
C LYS A 133 -14.73 5.39 11.13
N ASN A 134 -13.46 5.35 11.47
CA ASN A 134 -12.71 6.51 11.91
C ASN A 134 -12.46 7.52 10.78
N THR A 135 -12.29 7.09 9.54
CA THR A 135 -12.11 7.97 8.38
C THR A 135 -13.36 8.81 8.08
N ARG A 136 -14.58 8.28 8.33
CA ARG A 136 -15.82 9.06 8.18
C ARG A 136 -15.97 10.24 9.14
N ARG A 137 -15.30 10.23 10.29
CA ARG A 137 -15.33 11.35 11.26
C ARG A 137 -14.58 12.59 10.79
N TYR A 138 -13.70 12.46 9.79
CA TYR A 138 -12.91 13.58 9.26
C TYR A 138 -13.50 14.20 7.99
N LYS A 139 -14.71 13.78 7.57
CA LYS A 139 -15.47 14.38 6.45
C LYS A 139 -16.55 15.36 6.95
N LYS A 140 -16.25 16.17 7.95
CA LYS A 140 -17.06 17.34 8.32
C LYS A 140 -16.25 18.60 8.13
#